data_08df1cf2bdee912c6e6f54eabb546b23
#
_entry.id   08df1cf2bdee912c6e6f54eabb546b23
#
_cell.length_a   1.000
_cell.length_b   1.000
_cell.length_c   1.000
_cell.angle_alpha   90.00
_cell.angle_beta   90.00
_cell.angle_gamma   90.00
#
_symmetry.space_group_name_H-M   'P 1'
#
loop_
_entity.id
_entity.type
_entity.pdbx_description
1 polymer ?
#
loop_
_entity_poly.entity_id
_entity_poly.type
_entity_poly.pdbx_seq_one_letter_code
_entity_poly.pdbx_strand_id
1 'polypeptide(L)'
;MRKLLALMMSILLVFSVAACGNTPAQDGDSSDIGDGSAAQTSSDTADRPEAPEESGNKVLVVYYSSTGHTQTVARYIAAATGADLFELVPSEPYTGADLNYNDNNSRVVYEHEHLEARAVELVSVTPEDWDSYDTVFIGYPIWWQIAAWPVDGFVKANDFTGKTVIPFATSASSGLGESGELLAELAG
;
A
#
# COMPACT_ATOMS: atom_id res chain seq x y z
N MET A 1 44.94 20.46 21.77
CA MET A 1 44.83 20.34 23.23
C MET A 1 43.39 20.54 23.63
N ARG A 2 42.82 19.57 24.15
CA ARG A 2 41.76 19.32 25.16
C ARG A 2 40.82 18.23 24.69
N LYS A 3 41.09 17.08 25.25
CA LYS A 3 40.25 15.92 25.35
C LYS A 3 39.04 16.25 26.25
N LEU A 4 37.86 15.82 25.91
CA LEU A 4 36.81 15.57 26.87
C LEU A 4 36.10 14.27 26.51
N LEU A 5 36.36 13.36 27.40
CA LEU A 5 35.74 12.06 27.65
C LEU A 5 34.40 12.31 28.35
N ALA A 6 33.48 11.43 28.16
CA ALA A 6 32.39 11.01 29.06
C ALA A 6 31.11 10.78 28.22
N LEU A 7 30.29 9.85 28.46
CA LEU A 7 30.06 8.85 29.49
C LEU A 7 29.03 7.87 28.93
N MET A 8 29.35 6.60 28.94
CA MET A 8 28.42 5.49 28.71
C MET A 8 27.38 5.49 29.84
N MET A 9 26.11 5.45 29.51
CA MET A 9 25.08 5.07 30.46
C MET A 9 24.16 4.03 29.81
N SER A 10 24.54 2.78 30.06
CA SER A 10 23.73 1.59 29.81
C SER A 10 22.55 1.59 30.77
N ILE A 11 21.34 1.58 30.23
CA ILE A 11 20.13 1.23 30.98
C ILE A 11 19.66 -0.11 30.43
N LEU A 12 19.95 -1.16 31.20
CA LEU A 12 19.39 -2.51 31.06
C LEU A 12 17.98 -2.48 31.66
N LEU A 13 16.96 -2.65 30.87
CA LEU A 13 15.59 -2.90 31.34
C LEU A 13 15.29 -4.38 31.09
N VAL A 14 15.33 -5.16 32.19
CA VAL A 14 14.90 -6.55 32.25
C VAL A 14 13.39 -6.57 32.44
N PHE A 15 12.64 -7.08 31.46
CA PHE A 15 11.24 -7.43 31.66
C PHE A 15 11.10 -8.93 31.88
N SER A 16 10.69 -9.26 33.09
CA SER A 16 10.35 -10.62 33.51
C SER A 16 9.01 -11.05 32.94
N VAL A 17 9.00 -12.18 32.26
CA VAL A 17 7.81 -12.89 31.80
C VAL A 17 7.25 -13.71 32.95
N ALA A 18 6.01 -13.46 33.36
CA ALA A 18 5.27 -14.35 34.26
C ALA A 18 4.32 -15.20 33.39
N ALA A 19 4.64 -16.48 33.31
CA ALA A 19 3.77 -17.53 32.80
C ALA A 19 2.78 -17.95 33.87
N CYS A 20 1.49 -17.99 33.56
CA CYS A 20 0.54 -18.82 34.31
C CYS A 20 -0.22 -19.69 33.30
N GLY A 21 0.13 -20.95 33.34
CA GLY A 21 -0.63 -22.03 32.73
C GLY A 21 -1.82 -22.43 33.59
N ASN A 22 -2.87 -22.91 32.97
CA ASN A 22 -3.79 -23.87 33.58
C ASN A 22 -4.54 -24.65 32.52
N THR A 23 -4.25 -25.93 32.42
CA THR A 23 -5.10 -27.03 31.96
C THR A 23 -5.28 -27.89 33.22
N PRO A 24 -6.31 -28.73 33.42
CA PRO A 24 -6.80 -29.75 32.52
C PRO A 24 -8.30 -30.13 32.62
N ALA A 25 -8.80 -30.85 31.60
CA ALA A 25 -9.47 -32.17 31.57
C ALA A 25 -10.63 -32.40 32.56
N GLN A 26 -11.68 -33.05 32.24
CA GLN A 26 -11.94 -34.38 31.67
C GLN A 26 -13.45 -34.69 31.73
N ASP A 27 -13.93 -35.47 30.78
CA ASP A 27 -14.86 -36.59 30.79
C ASP A 27 -16.36 -36.49 31.13
N GLY A 28 -17.08 -37.25 30.29
CA GLY A 28 -18.36 -37.90 30.59
C GLY A 28 -19.39 -37.74 29.47
N ASP A 29 -19.47 -38.59 28.52
CA ASP A 29 -20.01 -39.93 28.31
C ASP A 29 -21.57 -39.93 28.13
N SER A 30 -21.95 -40.66 27.07
CA SER A 30 -23.13 -41.49 26.80
C SER A 30 -24.39 -40.87 26.19
N SER A 31 -24.53 -41.27 24.93
CA SER A 31 -25.65 -42.03 24.35
C SER A 31 -27.10 -41.56 24.55
N ASP A 32 -27.87 -41.35 23.46
CA ASP A 32 -28.84 -42.35 23.07
C ASP A 32 -29.43 -42.12 21.66
N ILE A 33 -29.89 -43.19 21.10
CA ILE A 33 -30.32 -43.51 19.78
C ILE A 33 -31.80 -43.05 19.58
N GLY A 34 -32.12 -42.55 18.39
CA GLY A 34 -33.51 -42.29 18.02
C GLY A 34 -33.67 -42.18 16.50
N ASP A 35 -33.96 -43.29 15.93
CA ASP A 35 -34.41 -43.58 14.57
C ASP A 35 -35.70 -42.83 14.15
N GLY A 36 -35.84 -42.51 12.84
CA GLY A 36 -37.16 -42.09 12.33
C GLY A 36 -37.16 -41.30 11.03
N SER A 37 -36.87 -41.97 9.94
CA SER A 37 -37.60 -42.06 8.64
C SER A 37 -38.30 -40.85 8.03
N ALA A 38 -38.06 -40.77 6.73
CA ALA A 38 -38.95 -40.43 5.61
C ALA A 38 -38.90 -38.98 5.06
N ALA A 39 -38.33 -38.99 3.88
CA ALA A 39 -38.50 -38.14 2.69
C ALA A 39 -39.74 -37.24 2.63
N GLN A 40 -39.51 -35.98 2.23
CA GLN A 40 -40.32 -35.37 1.17
C GLN A 40 -39.50 -34.29 0.45
N THR A 41 -39.33 -34.51 -0.84
CA THR A 41 -38.92 -33.59 -1.87
C THR A 41 -39.92 -32.45 -1.96
N SER A 42 -39.47 -31.22 -1.79
CA SER A 42 -40.14 -30.04 -2.30
C SER A 42 -39.03 -29.09 -2.79
N SER A 43 -38.89 -29.04 -4.09
CA SER A 43 -38.22 -28.00 -4.84
C SER A 43 -39.01 -26.71 -4.65
N ASP A 44 -38.58 -25.87 -3.76
CA ASP A 44 -39.01 -24.48 -3.71
C ASP A 44 -37.79 -23.63 -4.10
N THR A 45 -37.81 -23.19 -5.35
CA THR A 45 -36.93 -22.17 -5.87
C THR A 45 -37.38 -20.87 -5.23
N ALA A 46 -36.99 -20.66 -3.99
CA ALA A 46 -37.17 -19.37 -3.34
C ALA A 46 -36.14 -18.41 -3.98
N ASP A 47 -36.73 -17.50 -4.75
CA ASP A 47 -36.18 -16.19 -5.10
C ASP A 47 -35.40 -15.63 -3.88
N ARG A 48 -34.09 -15.82 -3.88
CA ARG A 48 -33.22 -15.21 -2.91
C ARG A 48 -33.12 -13.75 -3.33
N PRO A 49 -33.62 -12.79 -2.54
CA PRO A 49 -33.36 -11.39 -2.84
C PRO A 49 -31.85 -11.21 -2.98
N GLU A 50 -31.43 -10.78 -4.15
CA GLU A 50 -30.10 -10.27 -4.39
C GLU A 50 -29.86 -9.19 -3.33
N ALA A 51 -28.89 -9.42 -2.45
CA ALA A 51 -28.52 -8.41 -1.45
C ALA A 51 -28.25 -7.13 -2.23
N PRO A 52 -28.71 -5.96 -1.75
CA PRO A 52 -28.35 -4.70 -2.38
C PRO A 52 -26.84 -4.69 -2.49
N GLU A 53 -26.33 -4.53 -3.72
CA GLU A 53 -24.93 -4.21 -3.91
C GLU A 53 -24.69 -2.97 -3.06
N GLU A 54 -23.89 -3.11 -2.01
CA GLU A 54 -23.45 -1.97 -1.25
C GLU A 54 -22.63 -1.13 -2.22
N SER A 55 -23.26 -0.11 -2.77
CA SER A 55 -22.63 0.99 -3.48
C SER A 55 -21.79 1.79 -2.47
N GLY A 56 -20.90 1.10 -1.79
CA GLY A 56 -19.88 1.68 -0.95
C GLY A 56 -18.80 2.26 -1.86
N ASN A 57 -18.37 3.48 -1.55
CA ASN A 57 -17.27 4.14 -2.23
C ASN A 57 -16.03 3.25 -2.23
N LYS A 58 -15.71 2.61 -3.37
CA LYS A 58 -14.58 1.68 -3.47
C LYS A 58 -13.28 2.47 -3.53
N VAL A 59 -12.38 2.17 -2.63
CA VAL A 59 -11.14 2.94 -2.43
C VAL A 59 -9.93 2.13 -2.87
N LEU A 60 -9.01 2.77 -3.59
CA LEU A 60 -7.74 2.21 -4.00
C LEU A 60 -6.59 3.05 -3.45
N VAL A 61 -5.52 2.41 -3.00
CA VAL A 61 -4.24 3.06 -2.69
C VAL A 61 -3.18 2.56 -3.68
N VAL A 62 -2.85 3.42 -4.62
CA VAL A 62 -1.74 3.21 -5.57
C VAL A 62 -0.49 3.84 -5.00
N TYR A 63 0.66 3.16 -5.09
CA TYR A 63 1.90 3.75 -4.60
C TYR A 63 3.14 3.23 -5.33
N TYR A 64 4.14 4.10 -5.44
CA TYR A 64 5.51 3.73 -5.74
C TYR A 64 6.37 3.88 -4.48
N SER A 65 7.24 2.91 -4.20
CA SER A 65 8.13 2.97 -3.03
C SER A 65 9.46 2.31 -3.33
N SER A 66 10.53 3.10 -3.39
CA SER A 66 11.90 2.59 -3.63
C SER A 66 12.58 2.05 -2.37
N THR A 67 12.21 2.54 -1.18
CA THR A 67 12.87 2.21 0.10
C THR A 67 11.91 1.71 1.18
N GLY A 68 10.63 1.46 0.84
CA GLY A 68 9.62 0.95 1.76
C GLY A 68 8.87 2.01 2.58
N HIS A 69 9.29 3.27 2.59
CA HIS A 69 8.63 4.31 3.39
C HIS A 69 7.23 4.65 2.87
N THR A 70 7.09 4.89 1.57
CA THR A 70 5.78 5.15 0.95
C THR A 70 4.87 3.94 1.08
N GLN A 71 5.39 2.72 0.88
CA GLN A 71 4.66 1.48 1.11
C GLN A 71 4.09 1.38 2.53
N THR A 72 4.87 1.77 3.53
CA THR A 72 4.41 1.77 4.93
C THR A 72 3.22 2.69 5.13
N VAL A 73 3.27 3.91 4.58
CA VAL A 73 2.15 4.88 4.65
C VAL A 73 0.94 4.35 3.87
N ALA A 74 1.15 3.79 2.67
CA ALA A 74 0.10 3.20 1.85
C ALA A 74 -0.68 2.11 2.60
N ARG A 75 0.03 1.24 3.31
CA ARG A 75 -0.59 0.19 4.15
C ARG A 75 -1.41 0.75 5.31
N TYR A 76 -0.95 1.84 5.93
CA TYR A 76 -1.74 2.50 6.99
C TYR A 76 -3.03 3.12 6.44
N ILE A 77 -2.96 3.77 5.27
CA ILE A 77 -4.15 4.33 4.61
C ILE A 77 -5.11 3.20 4.25
N ALA A 78 -4.62 2.13 3.63
CA ALA A 78 -5.45 0.99 3.26
C ALA A 78 -6.12 0.34 4.48
N ALA A 79 -5.39 0.14 5.58
CA ALA A 79 -5.95 -0.40 6.81
C ALA A 79 -7.03 0.51 7.44
N ALA A 80 -6.86 1.84 7.32
CA ALA A 80 -7.81 2.80 7.87
C ALA A 80 -9.08 2.98 7.02
N THR A 81 -8.99 2.75 5.72
CA THR A 81 -10.07 3.00 4.75
C THR A 81 -10.71 1.73 4.20
N GLY A 82 -10.14 0.56 4.45
CA GLY A 82 -10.54 -0.69 3.81
C GLY A 82 -10.18 -0.76 2.32
N ALA A 83 -9.22 0.06 1.87
CA ALA A 83 -8.84 0.16 0.47
C ALA A 83 -8.02 -1.03 -0.03
N ASP A 84 -8.16 -1.32 -1.31
CA ASP A 84 -7.23 -2.20 -2.03
C ASP A 84 -5.87 -1.51 -2.23
N LEU A 85 -4.81 -2.30 -2.34
CA LEU A 85 -3.44 -1.81 -2.57
C LEU A 85 -2.97 -2.17 -3.99
N PHE A 86 -2.36 -1.21 -4.68
CA PHE A 86 -1.71 -1.42 -5.96
C PHE A 86 -0.30 -0.81 -5.95
N GLU A 87 0.72 -1.66 -5.98
CA GLU A 87 2.11 -1.22 -6.02
C GLU A 87 2.57 -1.00 -7.46
N LEU A 88 3.14 0.16 -7.74
CA LEU A 88 3.80 0.46 -9.00
C LEU A 88 5.22 -0.11 -8.98
N VAL A 89 5.44 -1.16 -9.75
CA VAL A 89 6.72 -1.87 -9.81
C VAL A 89 7.40 -1.57 -11.14
N PRO A 90 8.55 -0.86 -11.16
CA PRO A 90 9.34 -0.72 -12.36
C PRO A 90 9.80 -2.08 -12.91
N SER A 91 9.75 -2.27 -14.24
CA SER A 91 10.26 -3.49 -14.90
C SER A 91 11.74 -3.71 -14.59
N GLU A 92 12.47 -2.63 -14.41
CA GLU A 92 13.84 -2.61 -13.87
C GLU A 92 13.83 -1.87 -12.52
N PRO A 93 13.75 -2.58 -11.38
CA PRO A 93 13.72 -1.96 -10.06
C PRO A 93 14.99 -1.17 -9.76
N TYR A 94 14.83 -0.04 -9.05
CA TYR A 94 15.97 0.76 -8.61
C TYR A 94 16.74 0.07 -7.49
N THR A 95 18.05 -0.03 -7.65
CA THR A 95 18.96 -0.47 -6.59
C THR A 95 19.36 0.70 -5.70
N GLY A 96 20.03 0.44 -4.57
CA GLY A 96 20.57 1.51 -3.74
C GLY A 96 21.62 2.38 -4.45
N ALA A 97 22.35 1.82 -5.42
CA ALA A 97 23.29 2.58 -6.24
C ALA A 97 22.54 3.50 -7.22
N ASP A 98 21.47 3.02 -7.82
CA ASP A 98 20.62 3.80 -8.73
C ASP A 98 19.97 5.01 -8.05
N LEU A 99 19.68 4.90 -6.75
CA LEU A 99 19.03 5.95 -5.96
C LEU A 99 20.03 6.94 -5.31
N ASN A 100 21.32 6.79 -5.55
CA ASN A 100 22.32 7.67 -4.97
C ASN A 100 22.37 9.04 -5.68
N TYR A 101 21.54 9.97 -5.22
CA TYR A 101 21.47 11.34 -5.75
C TYR A 101 22.76 12.19 -5.55
N ASN A 102 23.77 11.69 -4.82
CA ASN A 102 25.07 12.32 -4.70
C ASN A 102 26.09 11.79 -5.73
N ASP A 103 25.73 10.80 -6.51
CA ASP A 103 26.55 10.24 -7.58
C ASP A 103 26.00 10.69 -8.95
N ASN A 104 26.70 11.53 -9.65
CA ASN A 104 26.31 12.03 -10.98
C ASN A 104 26.20 10.92 -12.04
N ASN A 105 26.68 9.72 -11.77
CA ASN A 105 26.56 8.57 -12.66
C ASN A 105 25.40 7.64 -12.26
N SER A 106 24.67 7.94 -11.20
CA SER A 106 23.53 7.13 -10.79
C SER A 106 22.35 7.26 -11.77
N ARG A 107 21.54 6.21 -11.84
CA ARG A 107 20.37 6.19 -12.70
C ARG A 107 19.41 7.34 -12.39
N VAL A 108 19.13 7.61 -11.13
CA VAL A 108 18.18 8.64 -10.73
C VAL A 108 18.66 10.06 -11.09
N VAL A 109 19.99 10.33 -11.04
CA VAL A 109 20.55 11.61 -11.49
C VAL A 109 20.49 11.72 -13.01
N TYR A 110 20.85 10.67 -13.73
CA TYR A 110 20.72 10.64 -15.18
C TYR A 110 19.27 10.90 -15.64
N GLU A 111 18.31 10.23 -15.05
CA GLU A 111 16.86 10.42 -15.34
C GLU A 111 16.37 11.82 -14.94
N HIS A 112 16.96 12.42 -13.88
CA HIS A 112 16.64 13.81 -13.52
C HIS A 112 17.11 14.80 -14.58
N GLU A 113 18.27 14.61 -15.16
CA GLU A 113 18.87 15.49 -16.17
C GLU A 113 18.30 15.26 -17.58
N HIS A 114 17.70 14.07 -17.83
CA HIS A 114 17.21 13.63 -19.14
C HIS A 114 15.72 13.27 -19.03
N LEU A 115 14.84 14.21 -19.37
CA LEU A 115 13.39 14.04 -19.19
C LEU A 115 12.83 12.84 -19.94
N GLU A 116 13.36 12.53 -21.11
CA GLU A 116 13.00 11.35 -21.89
C GLU A 116 13.31 10.03 -21.19
N ALA A 117 14.31 10.01 -20.32
CA ALA A 117 14.68 8.83 -19.53
C ALA A 117 13.75 8.59 -18.32
N ARG A 118 12.88 9.55 -17.99
CA ARG A 118 11.89 9.40 -16.91
C ARG A 118 10.70 8.52 -17.30
N ALA A 119 10.60 8.10 -18.55
CA ALA A 119 9.58 7.16 -19.01
C ALA A 119 9.89 5.74 -18.51
N VAL A 120 9.75 5.53 -17.20
CA VAL A 120 10.03 4.24 -16.54
C VAL A 120 8.93 3.25 -16.87
N GLU A 121 9.32 2.12 -17.47
CA GLU A 121 8.41 1.01 -17.73
C GLU A 121 7.98 0.34 -16.42
N LEU A 122 6.67 0.08 -16.28
CA LEU A 122 6.08 -0.60 -15.14
C LEU A 122 5.63 -2.00 -15.54
N VAL A 123 5.71 -2.94 -14.59
CA VAL A 123 5.20 -4.32 -14.76
C VAL A 123 3.70 -4.31 -15.04
N SER A 124 2.96 -3.42 -14.39
CA SER A 124 1.54 -3.16 -14.63
C SER A 124 1.24 -1.69 -14.38
N VAL A 125 0.42 -1.09 -15.24
CA VAL A 125 0.04 0.32 -15.16
C VAL A 125 -1.44 0.52 -14.82
N THR A 126 -2.28 -0.52 -14.93
CA THR A 126 -3.72 -0.42 -14.65
C THR A 126 -4.11 -1.52 -13.69
N PRO A 127 -4.71 -1.19 -12.53
CA PRO A 127 -5.28 -2.17 -11.62
C PRO A 127 -6.45 -2.93 -12.26
N GLU A 128 -6.65 -4.17 -11.85
CA GLU A 128 -7.90 -4.87 -12.14
C GLU A 128 -9.08 -4.06 -11.58
N ASP A 129 -10.21 -4.10 -12.27
CA ASP A 129 -11.42 -3.38 -11.87
C ASP A 129 -11.26 -1.85 -11.68
N TRP A 130 -10.30 -1.23 -12.40
CA TRP A 130 -10.02 0.21 -12.30
C TRP A 130 -11.27 1.09 -12.28
N ASP A 131 -12.23 0.79 -13.15
CA ASP A 131 -13.47 1.58 -13.29
C ASP A 131 -14.37 1.52 -12.05
N SER A 132 -14.20 0.50 -11.20
CA SER A 132 -15.00 0.32 -9.98
C SER A 132 -14.57 1.20 -8.81
N TYR A 133 -13.39 1.85 -8.87
CA TYR A 133 -12.90 2.70 -7.79
C TYR A 133 -13.38 4.14 -7.94
N ASP A 134 -13.92 4.70 -6.86
CA ASP A 134 -14.40 6.09 -6.79
C ASP A 134 -13.35 7.01 -6.17
N THR A 135 -12.55 6.49 -5.25
CA THR A 135 -11.48 7.24 -4.57
C THR A 135 -10.14 6.55 -4.76
N VAL A 136 -9.15 7.29 -5.21
CA VAL A 136 -7.79 6.80 -5.47
C VAL A 136 -6.78 7.63 -4.71
N PHE A 137 -6.10 7.02 -3.74
CA PHE A 137 -4.90 7.59 -3.15
C PHE A 137 -3.71 7.29 -4.04
N ILE A 138 -2.83 8.28 -4.27
CA ILE A 138 -1.61 8.11 -5.06
C ILE A 138 -0.41 8.48 -4.21
N GLY A 139 0.43 7.50 -3.88
CA GLY A 139 1.59 7.63 -3.01
C GLY A 139 2.91 7.60 -3.74
N TYR A 140 3.83 8.51 -3.37
CA TYR A 140 5.16 8.60 -3.99
C TYR A 140 6.21 9.21 -3.06
N PRO A 141 7.48 8.87 -3.23
CA PRO A 141 8.56 9.66 -2.66
C PRO A 141 8.76 10.95 -3.47
N ILE A 142 9.20 12.01 -2.79
CA ILE A 142 9.57 13.26 -3.46
C ILE A 142 10.98 13.13 -4.01
N TRP A 143 11.13 13.31 -5.33
CA TRP A 143 12.40 13.40 -6.03
C TRP A 143 12.54 14.79 -6.65
N TRP A 144 13.53 15.57 -6.26
CA TRP A 144 13.75 16.97 -6.74
C TRP A 144 12.46 17.82 -6.72
N GLN A 145 11.71 17.77 -5.62
CA GLN A 145 10.48 18.53 -5.37
C GLN A 145 9.29 18.19 -6.30
N ILE A 146 9.37 17.07 -7.01
CA ILE A 146 8.26 16.53 -7.79
C ILE A 146 7.96 15.09 -7.36
N ALA A 147 6.87 14.50 -7.84
CA ALA A 147 6.61 13.09 -7.65
C ALA A 147 7.69 12.25 -8.33
N ALA A 148 8.11 11.15 -7.68
CA ALA A 148 9.01 10.19 -8.32
C ALA A 148 8.38 9.70 -9.63
N TRP A 149 9.05 9.87 -10.73
CA TRP A 149 8.53 9.68 -12.08
C TRP A 149 8.03 8.28 -12.46
N PRO A 150 8.32 7.18 -11.76
CA PRO A 150 7.60 5.92 -11.97
C PRO A 150 6.07 6.06 -11.84
N VAL A 151 5.57 7.06 -11.09
CA VAL A 151 4.13 7.32 -10.95
C VAL A 151 3.51 7.87 -12.25
N ASP A 152 4.28 8.56 -13.06
CA ASP A 152 3.80 9.19 -14.30
C ASP A 152 3.20 8.17 -15.27
N GLY A 153 3.79 6.97 -15.37
CA GLY A 153 3.32 5.90 -16.22
C GLY A 153 1.90 5.43 -15.87
N PHE A 154 1.62 5.34 -14.58
CA PHE A 154 0.29 5.01 -14.07
C PHE A 154 -0.72 6.13 -14.36
N VAL A 155 -0.35 7.38 -14.05
CA VAL A 155 -1.26 8.52 -14.22
C VAL A 155 -1.63 8.73 -15.70
N LYS A 156 -0.66 8.58 -16.60
CA LYS A 156 -0.91 8.72 -18.04
C LYS A 156 -1.73 7.57 -18.65
N ALA A 157 -1.71 6.40 -18.04
CA ALA A 157 -2.37 5.20 -18.57
C ALA A 157 -3.83 5.06 -18.15
N ASN A 158 -4.30 5.82 -17.16
CA ASN A 158 -5.62 5.64 -16.56
C ASN A 158 -6.48 6.90 -16.67
N ASP A 159 -7.79 6.71 -16.86
CA ASP A 159 -8.77 7.80 -16.85
C ASP A 159 -9.27 8.06 -15.43
N PHE A 160 -9.08 9.28 -14.95
CA PHE A 160 -9.49 9.71 -13.59
C PHE A 160 -10.83 10.44 -13.58
N THR A 161 -11.53 10.52 -14.72
CA THR A 161 -12.83 11.19 -14.81
C THR A 161 -13.81 10.60 -13.81
N GLY A 162 -14.39 11.48 -12.97
CA GLY A 162 -15.36 11.10 -11.94
C GLY A 162 -14.75 10.50 -10.66
N LYS A 163 -13.44 10.32 -10.57
CA LYS A 163 -12.77 9.80 -9.38
C LYS A 163 -12.27 10.93 -8.47
N THR A 164 -12.30 10.68 -7.17
CA THR A 164 -11.63 11.54 -6.18
C THR A 164 -10.18 11.10 -6.04
N VAL A 165 -9.24 11.97 -6.40
CA VAL A 165 -7.80 11.68 -6.32
C VAL A 165 -7.17 12.38 -5.13
N ILE A 166 -6.47 11.64 -4.29
CA ILE A 166 -5.83 12.15 -3.06
C ILE A 166 -4.34 11.77 -3.09
N PRO A 167 -3.45 12.69 -3.46
CA PRO A 167 -2.01 12.41 -3.41
C PRO A 167 -1.49 12.41 -1.98
N PHE A 168 -0.50 11.54 -1.69
CA PHE A 168 0.30 11.58 -0.49
C PHE A 168 1.77 11.33 -0.80
N ALA A 169 2.64 11.92 -0.05
CA ALA A 169 4.07 11.87 -0.33
C ALA A 169 4.91 11.54 0.90
N THR A 170 6.06 10.91 0.65
CA THR A 170 7.12 10.75 1.63
C THR A 170 8.37 11.48 1.17
N SER A 171 9.11 12.07 2.09
CA SER A 171 10.33 12.79 1.79
C SER A 171 11.37 12.60 2.90
N ALA A 172 12.64 12.60 2.54
CA ALA A 172 13.72 12.58 3.52
C ALA A 172 13.92 13.96 4.17
N SER A 173 13.77 15.06 3.40
CA SER A 173 14.07 16.41 3.90
C SER A 173 13.38 17.53 3.13
N SER A 174 12.93 17.33 1.90
CA SER A 174 12.28 18.36 1.10
C SER A 174 10.78 18.45 1.42
N GLY A 175 10.17 19.63 1.17
CA GLY A 175 8.72 19.79 1.14
C GLY A 175 8.10 19.13 -0.09
N LEU A 176 6.78 19.30 -0.24
CA LEU A 176 6.01 18.73 -1.36
C LEU A 176 6.42 19.27 -2.72
N GLY A 177 6.96 20.52 -2.76
CA GLY A 177 7.25 21.20 -4.01
C GLY A 177 5.99 21.30 -4.88
N GLU A 178 6.15 21.10 -6.17
CA GLU A 178 5.07 21.13 -7.15
C GLU A 178 4.46 19.74 -7.42
N SER A 179 4.80 18.72 -6.60
CA SER A 179 4.49 17.32 -6.90
C SER A 179 3.00 17.05 -7.09
N GLY A 180 2.14 17.66 -6.27
CA GLY A 180 0.69 17.49 -6.38
C GLY A 180 0.08 18.18 -7.58
N GLU A 181 0.55 19.39 -7.90
CA GLU A 181 0.07 20.21 -9.03
C GLU A 181 0.44 19.54 -10.36
N LEU A 182 1.71 19.16 -10.52
CA LEU A 182 2.19 18.47 -11.72
C LEU A 182 1.51 17.10 -11.91
N LEU A 183 1.22 16.39 -10.84
CA LEU A 183 0.48 15.13 -10.92
C LEU A 183 -0.96 15.35 -11.38
N ALA A 184 -1.62 16.40 -10.91
CA ALA A 184 -2.96 16.77 -11.33
C ALA A 184 -3.01 17.19 -12.81
N GLU A 185 -2.03 17.99 -13.26
CA GLU A 185 -1.90 18.36 -14.67
C GLU A 185 -1.69 17.14 -15.58
N LEU A 186 -0.99 16.14 -15.08
CA LEU A 186 -0.72 14.91 -15.82
C LEU A 186 -1.95 14.01 -15.93
N ALA A 187 -2.84 14.08 -14.96
CA ALA A 187 -4.09 13.29 -14.89
C ALA A 187 -5.20 13.86 -15.79
N GLY A 188 -5.13 15.14 -16.23
CA GLY A 188 -6.07 15.81 -17.13
C GLY A 188 -7.13 16.62 -16.43
#